data_c105508b94f3f93c1d65b1e276c6590e
#
_entry.id   c105508b94f3f93c1d65b1e276c6590e
#
_cell.length_a   1.000
_cell.length_b   1.000
_cell.length_c   1.000
_cell.angle_alpha   90.00
_cell.angle_beta   90.00
_cell.angle_gamma   90.00
#
_symmetry.space_group_name_H-M   'P 1'
#
loop_
_entity.id
_entity.type
_entity.pdbx_description
1 polymer ?
#
loop_
_entity_poly.entity_id
_entity_poly.type
_entity_poly.pdbx_seq_one_letter_code
_entity_poly.pdbx_strand_id
1 'polypeptide(L)' 'TREEIARLIKELESQMRMAAKNLEFEKAALIRDRVYELRREMDPINNYSGAKNARK' A
#
# COMPACT_ATOMS: atom_id res chain seq x y z
N THR A 1 15.44 1.69 -4.72
CA THR A 1 15.60 0.24 -4.82
C THR A 1 14.42 -0.47 -4.18
N ARG A 2 14.35 -1.76 -4.44
CA ARG A 2 13.27 -2.56 -3.87
C ARG A 2 13.30 -2.57 -2.36
N GLU A 3 14.49 -2.62 -1.81
CA GLU A 3 14.60 -2.63 -0.35
C GLU A 3 14.13 -1.33 0.25
N GLU A 4 14.44 -0.23 -0.41
CA GLU A 4 13.98 1.06 0.09
C GLU A 4 12.47 1.18 0.00
N ILE A 5 11.91 0.70 -1.10
CA ILE A 5 10.48 0.75 -1.26
C ILE A 5 9.79 -0.15 -0.23
N ALA A 6 10.34 -1.32 0.00
CA ALA A 6 9.76 -2.23 0.98
C ALA A 6 9.75 -1.60 2.37
N ARG A 7 10.83 -0.91 2.71
CA ARG A 7 10.91 -0.24 3.99
C ARG A 7 9.87 0.86 4.10
N LEU A 8 9.75 1.63 3.03
CA LEU A 8 8.77 2.71 3.01
C LEU A 8 7.36 2.17 3.16
N ILE A 9 7.08 1.06 2.50
CA ILE A 9 5.77 0.44 2.61
C ILE A 9 5.48 0.06 4.05
N LYS A 10 6.44 -0.54 4.71
CA LYS A 10 6.25 -0.94 6.09
C LYS A 10 5.97 0.25 6.99
N GLU A 11 6.70 1.31 6.76
CA GLU A 11 6.51 2.51 7.56
C GLU A 11 5.14 3.11 7.32
N LEU A 12 4.73 3.16 6.07
CA LEU A 12 3.42 3.70 5.75
C LEU A 12 2.31 2.83 6.31
N GLU A 13 2.49 1.51 6.29
CA GLU A 13 1.50 0.62 6.87
C GLU A 13 1.35 0.88 8.36
N SER A 14 2.45 1.13 9.02
CA SER A 14 2.40 1.45 10.43
C SER A 14 1.63 2.73 10.69
N GLN A 15 1.91 3.74 9.88
CA GLN A 15 1.20 5.02 9.99
C GLN A 15 -0.28 4.85 9.68
N MET A 16 -0.58 4.00 8.71
CA MET A 16 -1.97 3.76 8.36
C MET A 16 -2.73 3.16 9.54
N ARG A 17 -2.12 2.20 10.22
CA ARG A 17 -2.77 1.58 11.36
C ARG A 17 -2.95 2.58 12.49
N MET A 18 -1.98 3.45 12.68
CA MET A 18 -2.10 4.48 13.71
C MET A 18 -3.23 5.43 13.39
N ALA A 19 -3.31 5.84 12.13
CA ALA A 19 -4.38 6.74 11.73
C ALA A 19 -5.74 6.09 11.94
N ALA A 20 -5.86 4.83 11.57
CA ALA A 20 -7.12 4.11 11.75
C ALA A 20 -7.48 4.00 13.22
N LYS A 21 -6.48 3.77 14.04
CA LYS A 21 -6.69 3.68 15.47
C LYS A 21 -7.21 4.98 16.04
N ASN A 22 -6.75 6.08 15.49
CA ASN A 22 -7.17 7.40 15.94
C ASN A 22 -8.43 7.85 15.21
N LEU A 23 -9.05 6.98 14.45
CA LEU A 23 -10.27 7.28 13.71
C LEU A 23 -10.06 8.34 12.64
N GLU A 24 -8.84 8.48 12.17
CA GLU A 24 -8.51 9.38 11.06
C GLU A 24 -8.65 8.59 9.77
N PHE A 25 -9.88 8.32 9.40
CA PHE A 25 -10.14 7.39 8.30
C PHE A 25 -9.70 7.93 6.95
N GLU A 26 -9.86 9.21 6.71
CA GLU A 26 -9.42 9.79 5.44
C GLU A 26 -7.92 9.72 5.31
N LYS A 27 -7.22 9.98 6.40
CA LYS A 27 -5.78 9.92 6.38
C LYS A 27 -5.32 8.48 6.15
N ALA A 28 -5.96 7.54 6.82
CA ALA A 28 -5.61 6.14 6.63
C ALA A 28 -5.85 5.71 5.20
N ALA A 29 -6.91 6.18 4.59
CA ALA A 29 -7.21 5.82 3.20
C ALA A 29 -6.17 6.38 2.25
N LEU A 30 -5.73 7.60 2.48
CA LEU A 30 -4.68 8.18 1.64
C LEU A 30 -3.39 7.40 1.75
N ILE A 31 -3.02 7.00 2.97
CA ILE A 31 -1.81 6.24 3.17
C ILE A 31 -1.95 4.87 2.51
N ARG A 32 -3.12 4.27 2.61
CA ARG A 32 -3.35 2.97 1.98
C ARG A 32 -3.16 3.07 0.46
N ASP A 33 -3.68 4.12 -0.14
CA ASP A 33 -3.53 4.29 -1.58
C ASP A 33 -2.06 4.43 -1.95
N ARG A 34 -1.31 5.12 -1.12
CA ARG A 34 0.11 5.26 -1.37
C ARG A 34 0.82 3.91 -1.30
N VAL A 35 0.44 3.10 -0.32
CA VAL A 35 1.02 1.78 -0.20
C VAL A 35 0.74 0.95 -1.45
N TYR A 36 -0.47 1.03 -1.97
CA TYR A 36 -0.81 0.30 -3.18
C TYR A 36 0.05 0.73 -4.35
N GLU A 37 0.27 2.03 -4.49
CA GLU A 37 1.11 2.53 -5.57
C GLU A 37 2.53 2.01 -5.46
N LEU A 38 3.06 2.00 -4.25
CA LEU A 38 4.42 1.53 -4.05
C LEU A 38 4.55 0.04 -4.30
N ARG A 39 3.55 -0.72 -3.91
CA ARG A 39 3.56 -2.15 -4.17
C ARG A 39 3.53 -2.43 -5.65
N ARG A 40 2.80 -1.63 -6.40
CA ARG A 40 2.76 -1.76 -7.85
C ARG A 40 4.14 -1.57 -8.44
N GLU A 41 4.85 -0.55 -7.97
CA GLU A 41 6.17 -0.28 -8.48
C GLU A 41 7.15 -1.40 -8.12
N MET A 42 6.97 -1.97 -6.93
CA MET A 42 7.86 -3.00 -6.49
C MET A 42 7.66 -4.30 -7.24
N ASP A 43 6.42 -4.58 -7.61
CA ASP A 43 6.11 -5.86 -8.24
C ASP A 43 5.04 -5.69 -9.30
N PRO A 44 5.37 -5.07 -10.42
CA PRO A 44 4.38 -4.80 -11.47
C PRO A 44 3.73 -6.04 -12.04
N ILE A 45 4.49 -7.11 -12.20
CA ILE A 45 3.96 -8.32 -12.78
C ILE A 45 2.92 -8.93 -11.86
N ASN A 46 3.22 -8.97 -10.59
CA ASN A 46 2.30 -9.49 -9.61
C ASN A 46 1.04 -8.66 -9.54
N ASN A 47 1.22 -7.37 -9.65
CA ASN A 47 0.09 -6.46 -9.63
C ASN A 47 -0.86 -6.74 -10.80
N TYR A 48 -0.28 -6.99 -11.94
CA TYR A 48 -1.07 -7.30 -13.11
C TYR A 48 -1.92 -8.54 -12.88
N SER A 49 -1.31 -9.56 -12.34
CA SER A 49 -2.02 -10.78 -12.06
C SER A 49 -3.16 -10.55 -11.08
N GLY A 50 -2.91 -9.75 -10.10
CA GLY A 50 -3.95 -9.45 -9.13
C GLY A 50 -5.12 -8.76 -9.76
N ALA A 51 -4.85 -7.86 -10.65
CA ALA A 51 -5.92 -7.14 -11.32
C ALA A 51 -6.79 -8.09 -12.11
N LYS A 52 -6.18 -9.05 -12.73
CA LYS A 52 -6.90 -10.01 -13.49
C LYS A 52 -7.88 -10.79 -12.64
N ASN A 53 -7.44 -11.18 -11.52
CA ASN A 53 -8.28 -11.94 -10.64
C ASN A 53 -9.48 -11.18 -10.19
N ALA A 54 -9.23 -10.00 -10.08
CA ALA A 54 -10.33 -9.20 -9.65
C ALA A 54 -11.51 -9.40 -10.52
N ARG A 55 -11.50 -10.28 -11.11
CA ARG A 55 -12.59 -10.63 -11.56
C ARG A 55 -13.49 -11.28 -11.43
N LYS A 56 -13.11 -11.39 -11.30
CA LYS A 56 -13.90 -11.89 -11.28
C LYS A 56 -14.53 -12.01 -11.07
#